data_7521bcad478122036c1d7df76343c8e8
#
_entry.id   7521bcad478122036c1d7df76343c8e8
#
_cell.length_a   1.000
_cell.length_b   1.000
_cell.length_c   1.000
_cell.angle_alpha   90.00
_cell.angle_beta   90.00
_cell.angle_gamma   90.00
#
_symmetry.space_group_name_H-M   'P 1'
#
loop_
_entity.id
_entity.type
_entity.pdbx_description
1 polymer ?
#
loop_
_entity_poly.entity_id
_entity_poly.type
_entity_poly.pdbx_seq_one_letter_code
_entity_poly.pdbx_strand_id
1 'polypeptide(L)'
;GDMYTHHSWIYGLMEGKIFSAGIYPEAMHCFIYAMRQLFGVRIYSSLLFVAGIHVGTLLIAIYCFLKEILKSRYTSLLIIASFLVIDLLCIDEIFSMSRLQWTLPQEFALYTQFLCALYLVR
;
A
#
# COMPACT_ATOMS: atom_id res chain seq x y z
N GLY A 1 -14.75 -9.74 -3.20
CA GLY A 1 -13.37 -10.03 -3.21
C GLY A 1 -12.68 -9.75 -1.89
N ASP A 2 -11.39 -9.72 -1.94
CA ASP A 2 -10.47 -9.66 -0.78
C ASP A 2 -10.77 -8.52 0.21
N MET A 3 -11.18 -7.36 -0.28
CA MET A 3 -11.48 -6.22 0.57
C MET A 3 -12.57 -6.49 1.61
N TYR A 4 -13.64 -7.18 1.23
CA TYR A 4 -14.71 -7.52 2.17
C TYR A 4 -14.21 -8.49 3.25
N THR A 5 -13.33 -9.38 2.88
CA THR A 5 -12.66 -10.29 3.82
C THR A 5 -11.82 -9.52 4.84
N HIS A 6 -10.97 -8.62 4.38
CA HIS A 6 -10.17 -7.78 5.27
C HIS A 6 -11.04 -6.86 6.14
N HIS A 7 -12.13 -6.34 5.60
CA HIS A 7 -13.10 -5.56 6.36
C HIS A 7 -13.73 -6.40 7.50
N SER A 8 -14.11 -7.65 7.22
CA SER A 8 -14.66 -8.55 8.26
C SER A 8 -13.64 -8.88 9.36
N TRP A 9 -12.36 -9.01 9.02
CA TRP A 9 -11.30 -9.26 10.00
C TRP A 9 -11.06 -8.07 10.93
N ILE A 10 -11.18 -6.84 10.40
CA ILE A 10 -11.11 -5.63 11.24
C ILE A 10 -12.29 -5.59 12.23
N TYR A 11 -13.47 -6.02 11.82
CA TYR A 11 -14.60 -6.16 12.75
C TYR A 11 -14.34 -7.23 13.81
N GLY A 12 -13.68 -8.33 13.46
CA GLY A 12 -13.23 -9.33 14.43
C GLY A 12 -12.34 -8.73 15.51
N LEU A 13 -11.40 -7.85 15.14
CA LEU A 13 -10.58 -7.12 16.11
C LEU A 13 -11.40 -6.22 17.03
N MET A 14 -12.46 -5.58 16.53
CA MET A 14 -13.38 -4.78 17.36
C MET A 14 -14.13 -5.62 18.39
N GLU A 15 -14.36 -6.90 18.10
CA GLU A 15 -14.95 -7.89 19.02
C GLU A 15 -13.92 -8.54 19.96
N GLY A 16 -12.68 -8.09 19.90
CA GLY A 16 -11.59 -8.64 20.73
C GLY A 16 -11.02 -9.96 20.22
N LYS A 17 -11.36 -10.37 18.99
CA LYS A 17 -10.84 -11.58 18.36
C LYS A 17 -9.54 -11.27 17.65
N ILE A 18 -8.42 -11.50 18.31
CA ILE A 18 -7.09 -11.45 17.70
C ILE A 18 -6.97 -12.69 16.80
N PHE A 19 -6.43 -12.53 15.59
CA PHE A 19 -6.29 -13.59 14.59
C PHE A 19 -7.63 -14.16 14.05
N SER A 20 -8.62 -13.32 13.85
CA SER A 20 -9.87 -13.72 13.17
C SER A 20 -9.63 -14.32 11.78
N ALA A 21 -8.49 -14.00 11.17
CA ALA A 21 -7.97 -14.54 9.91
C ALA A 21 -7.07 -15.78 10.08
N GLY A 22 -6.98 -16.37 11.26
CA GLY A 22 -6.05 -17.45 11.55
C GLY A 22 -4.59 -16.96 11.68
N ILE A 23 -3.70 -17.43 10.79
CA ILE A 23 -2.24 -17.11 10.86
C ILE A 23 -1.90 -15.86 10.02
N TYR A 24 -2.85 -15.12 9.52
CA TYR A 24 -2.60 -13.99 8.63
C TYR A 24 -2.01 -12.78 9.39
N PRO A 25 -0.96 -12.11 8.86
CA PRO A 25 -0.37 -10.94 9.52
C PRO A 25 -1.38 -9.78 9.61
N GLU A 26 -1.68 -9.34 10.82
CA GLU A 26 -2.75 -8.37 11.08
C GLU A 26 -2.27 -6.91 11.21
N ALA A 27 -1.01 -6.60 10.88
CA ALA A 27 -0.45 -5.26 11.05
C ALA A 27 -1.30 -4.16 10.39
N MET A 28 -1.75 -4.37 9.14
CA MET A 28 -2.64 -3.45 8.44
C MET A 28 -4.00 -3.35 9.13
N HIS A 29 -4.57 -4.47 9.54
CA HIS A 29 -5.89 -4.50 10.21
C HIS A 29 -5.84 -3.76 11.54
N CYS A 30 -4.77 -3.97 12.34
CA CYS A 30 -4.53 -3.23 13.58
C CYS A 30 -4.38 -1.74 13.33
N PHE A 31 -3.68 -1.34 12.26
CA PHE A 31 -3.55 0.06 11.87
C PHE A 31 -4.90 0.71 11.55
N ILE A 32 -5.71 0.08 10.71
CA ILE A 32 -7.06 0.57 10.36
C ILE A 32 -7.97 0.60 11.60
N TYR A 33 -7.88 -0.41 12.46
CA TYR A 33 -8.60 -0.43 13.73
C TYR A 33 -8.20 0.73 14.64
N ALA A 34 -6.91 1.00 14.77
CA ALA A 34 -6.40 2.13 15.55
C ALA A 34 -6.88 3.48 14.97
N MET A 35 -6.88 3.65 13.65
CA MET A 35 -7.42 4.83 12.98
C MET A 35 -8.90 5.05 13.32
N ARG A 36 -9.69 3.98 13.34
CA ARG A 36 -11.08 4.06 13.77
C ARG A 36 -11.22 4.48 15.22
N GLN A 37 -10.44 3.88 16.13
CA GLN A 37 -10.51 4.18 17.57
C GLN A 37 -10.08 5.61 17.89
N LEU A 38 -9.03 6.09 17.23
CA LEU A 38 -8.47 7.42 17.51
C LEU A 38 -9.26 8.56 16.84
N PHE A 39 -9.77 8.33 15.64
CA PHE A 39 -10.36 9.38 14.80
C PHE A 39 -11.85 9.18 14.50
N GLY A 40 -12.45 8.07 14.93
CA GLY A 40 -13.87 7.77 14.67
C GLY A 40 -14.21 7.52 13.20
N VAL A 41 -13.20 7.32 12.33
CA VAL A 41 -13.40 7.15 10.89
C VAL A 41 -14.01 5.78 10.59
N ARG A 42 -14.90 5.69 9.60
CA ARG A 42 -15.47 4.42 9.16
C ARG A 42 -14.38 3.54 8.55
N ILE A 43 -14.39 2.24 8.86
CA ILE A 43 -13.38 1.27 8.38
C ILE A 43 -13.25 1.32 6.86
N TYR A 44 -14.37 1.32 6.13
CA TYR A 44 -14.37 1.40 4.67
C TYR A 44 -13.67 2.67 4.15
N SER A 45 -13.99 3.82 4.73
CA SER A 45 -13.37 5.09 4.36
C SER A 45 -11.88 5.11 4.69
N SER A 46 -11.49 4.52 5.82
CA SER A 46 -10.07 4.38 6.21
C SER A 46 -9.30 3.52 5.23
N LEU A 47 -9.85 2.41 4.77
CA LEU A 47 -9.24 1.53 3.77
C LEU A 47 -8.97 2.27 2.44
N LEU A 48 -9.92 3.07 1.98
CA LEU A 48 -9.76 3.87 0.76
C LEU A 48 -8.75 5.01 0.94
N PHE A 49 -8.85 5.73 2.03
CA PHE A 49 -7.98 6.87 2.31
C PHE A 49 -6.52 6.44 2.48
N VAL A 50 -6.29 5.37 3.23
CA VAL A 50 -4.96 4.81 3.46
C VAL A 50 -4.36 4.28 2.15
N ALA A 51 -5.18 3.70 1.24
CA ALA A 51 -4.72 3.29 -0.07
C ALA A 51 -4.12 4.46 -0.87
N GLY A 52 -4.78 5.62 -0.88
CA GLY A 52 -4.25 6.82 -1.56
C GLY A 52 -2.91 7.30 -0.99
N ILE A 53 -2.80 7.37 0.35
CA ILE A 53 -1.55 7.73 1.02
C ILE A 53 -0.45 6.71 0.68
N HIS A 54 -0.80 5.44 0.70
CA HIS A 54 0.11 4.34 0.43
C HIS A 54 0.69 4.41 -0.99
N VAL A 55 -0.16 4.63 -2.01
CA VAL A 55 0.30 4.81 -3.40
C VAL A 55 1.25 6.00 -3.52
N GLY A 56 0.91 7.14 -2.92
CA GLY A 56 1.79 8.31 -2.91
C GLY A 56 3.15 8.01 -2.27
N THR A 57 3.14 7.35 -1.10
CA THR A 57 4.36 6.97 -0.39
C THR A 57 5.20 5.97 -1.21
N LEU A 58 4.55 5.01 -1.85
CA LEU A 58 5.22 4.04 -2.73
C LEU A 58 5.93 4.74 -3.90
N LEU A 59 5.25 5.64 -4.60
CA LEU A 59 5.85 6.37 -5.71
C LEU A 59 7.04 7.23 -5.28
N ILE A 60 6.96 7.87 -4.10
CA ILE A 60 8.07 8.62 -3.52
C ILE A 60 9.24 7.68 -3.18
N ALA A 61 8.98 6.53 -2.58
CA ALA A 61 10.01 5.55 -2.24
C ALA A 61 10.72 5.01 -3.49
N ILE A 62 9.97 4.68 -4.53
CA ILE A 62 10.50 4.27 -5.84
C ILE A 62 11.36 5.40 -6.45
N TYR A 63 10.86 6.63 -6.42
CA TYR A 63 11.60 7.78 -6.93
C TYR A 63 12.94 7.97 -6.22
N CYS A 64 12.93 7.93 -4.89
CA CYS A 64 14.16 8.07 -4.09
C CYS A 64 15.17 6.96 -4.40
N PHE A 65 14.68 5.72 -4.52
CA PHE A 65 15.51 4.56 -4.86
C PHE A 65 16.12 4.68 -6.27
N LEU A 66 15.29 4.97 -7.28
CA LEU A 66 15.77 5.15 -8.65
C LEU A 66 16.75 6.33 -8.77
N LYS A 67 16.46 7.45 -8.11
CA LYS A 67 17.34 8.61 -8.11
C LYS A 67 18.71 8.28 -7.52
N GLU A 68 18.77 7.46 -6.48
CA GLU A 68 20.03 7.05 -5.86
C GLU A 68 20.85 6.17 -6.80
N ILE A 69 20.22 5.22 -7.48
CA ILE A 69 20.88 4.31 -8.42
C ILE A 69 21.33 5.03 -9.70
N LEU A 70 20.42 5.77 -10.32
CA LEU A 70 20.64 6.38 -11.64
C LEU A 70 21.37 7.71 -11.56
N LYS A 71 21.50 8.28 -10.37
CA LYS A 71 22.10 9.60 -10.11
C LYS A 71 21.49 10.73 -10.97
N SER A 72 20.28 10.52 -11.50
CA SER A 72 19.55 11.44 -12.36
C SER A 72 18.09 11.58 -11.94
N ARG A 73 17.69 12.79 -11.58
CA ARG A 73 16.30 13.09 -11.21
C ARG A 73 15.33 12.96 -12.40
N TYR A 74 15.77 13.40 -13.57
CA TYR A 74 14.92 13.39 -14.76
C TYR A 74 14.68 11.98 -15.27
N THR A 75 15.71 11.14 -15.33
CA THR A 75 15.60 9.75 -15.73
C THR A 75 14.69 8.99 -14.76
N SER A 76 14.82 9.23 -13.46
CA SER A 76 13.96 8.58 -12.45
C SER A 76 12.49 8.97 -12.60
N LEU A 77 12.20 10.25 -12.83
CA LEU A 77 10.83 10.72 -13.10
C LEU A 77 10.28 10.14 -14.41
N LEU A 78 11.09 10.08 -15.46
CA LEU A 78 10.69 9.52 -16.75
C LEU A 78 10.32 8.03 -16.61
N ILE A 79 11.09 7.26 -15.88
CA ILE A 79 10.80 5.83 -15.63
C ILE A 79 9.47 5.68 -14.89
N ILE A 80 9.24 6.46 -13.83
CA ILE A 80 7.98 6.41 -13.09
C ILE A 80 6.80 6.82 -13.98
N ALA A 81 6.95 7.90 -14.74
CA ALA A 81 5.91 8.36 -15.66
C ALA A 81 5.60 7.30 -16.73
N SER A 82 6.65 6.69 -17.31
CA SER A 82 6.48 5.60 -18.27
C SER A 82 5.78 4.39 -17.66
N PHE A 83 6.15 4.01 -16.44
CA PHE A 83 5.49 2.94 -15.72
C PHE A 83 3.99 3.22 -15.52
N LEU A 84 3.64 4.42 -15.06
CA LEU A 84 2.25 4.81 -14.85
C LEU A 84 1.45 4.83 -16.17
N VAL A 85 2.07 5.30 -17.26
CA VAL A 85 1.42 5.31 -18.59
C VAL A 85 1.20 3.88 -19.10
N ILE A 86 2.20 3.01 -18.96
CA ILE A 86 2.10 1.59 -19.36
C ILE A 86 1.00 0.90 -18.54
N ASP A 87 0.98 1.11 -17.23
CA ASP A 87 -0.03 0.54 -16.34
C ASP A 87 -1.44 1.02 -16.70
N LEU A 88 -1.57 2.29 -17.08
CA LEU A 88 -2.84 2.87 -17.52
C LEU A 88 -3.32 2.31 -18.87
N LEU A 89 -2.41 1.95 -19.77
CA LEU A 89 -2.71 1.43 -21.10
C LEU A 89 -2.90 -0.09 -21.10
N CYS A 90 -2.18 -0.81 -20.22
CA CYS A 90 -2.17 -2.28 -20.14
C CYS A 90 -3.08 -2.82 -19.04
N ILE A 91 -4.27 -2.31 -18.95
CA ILE A 91 -5.23 -2.29 -17.84
C ILE A 91 -5.48 -3.64 -17.12
N ASP A 92 -5.07 -4.79 -17.59
CA ASP A 92 -5.57 -6.03 -16.99
C ASP A 92 -4.55 -7.14 -16.67
N GLU A 93 -3.26 -7.01 -16.96
CA GLU A 93 -2.50 -8.26 -17.01
C GLU A 93 -1.35 -8.46 -16.01
N ILE A 94 -0.67 -7.44 -15.51
CA ILE A 94 0.53 -7.74 -14.70
C ILE A 94 0.58 -7.00 -13.35
N PHE A 95 0.22 -5.74 -13.29
CA PHE A 95 0.28 -4.94 -12.06
C PHE A 95 -0.82 -3.87 -12.12
N SER A 96 -2.07 -4.29 -12.08
CA SER A 96 -3.13 -3.31 -12.24
C SER A 96 -3.15 -2.37 -11.03
N MET A 97 -3.08 -1.06 -11.28
CA MET A 97 -3.39 -0.01 -10.30
C MET A 97 -4.72 -0.27 -9.58
N SER A 98 -5.59 -1.11 -10.16
CA SER A 98 -6.81 -1.57 -9.52
C SER A 98 -6.55 -2.27 -8.17
N ARG A 99 -5.43 -2.96 -8.01
CA ARG A 99 -5.04 -3.55 -6.72
C ARG A 99 -4.56 -2.50 -5.72
N LEU A 100 -3.89 -1.46 -6.19
CA LEU A 100 -3.41 -0.36 -5.35
C LEU A 100 -4.53 0.58 -4.88
N GLN A 101 -5.72 0.49 -5.47
CA GLN A 101 -6.91 1.24 -5.02
C GLN A 101 -7.41 0.79 -3.65
N TRP A 102 -7.00 -0.40 -3.21
CA TRP A 102 -7.40 -0.97 -1.94
C TRP A 102 -6.19 -1.13 -1.03
N THR A 103 -6.36 -0.86 0.25
CA THR A 103 -5.33 -1.16 1.24
C THR A 103 -5.35 -2.66 1.52
N LEU A 104 -4.50 -3.39 0.81
CA LEU A 104 -4.25 -4.81 1.06
C LEU A 104 -2.93 -4.95 1.84
N PRO A 105 -2.75 -5.99 2.65
CA PRO A 105 -1.55 -6.14 3.48
C PRO A 105 -0.24 -6.22 2.69
N GLN A 106 -0.27 -6.84 1.52
CA GLN A 106 0.91 -6.96 0.64
C GLN A 106 1.31 -5.59 0.09
N GLU A 107 0.35 -4.87 -0.43
CA GLU A 107 0.54 -3.54 -0.97
C GLU A 107 0.91 -2.54 0.13
N PHE A 108 0.33 -2.69 1.33
CA PHE A 108 0.65 -1.88 2.50
C PHE A 108 2.13 -1.97 2.91
N ALA A 109 2.76 -3.12 2.71
CA ALA A 109 4.18 -3.32 3.02
C ALA A 109 5.13 -2.98 1.85
N LEU A 110 4.63 -2.80 0.63
CA LEU A 110 5.46 -2.72 -0.57
C LEU A 110 6.44 -1.54 -0.56
N TYR A 111 6.04 -0.37 -0.08
CA TYR A 111 6.92 0.79 -0.04
C TYR A 111 8.11 0.61 0.91
N THR A 112 7.97 -0.23 1.95
CA THR A 112 9.05 -0.50 2.90
C THR A 112 10.21 -1.22 2.23
N GLN A 113 9.95 -2.06 1.22
CA GLN A 113 10.99 -2.76 0.46
C GLN A 113 11.90 -1.75 -0.27
N PHE A 114 11.33 -0.74 -0.92
CA PHE A 114 12.09 0.30 -1.60
C PHE A 114 12.87 1.18 -0.63
N LEU A 115 12.31 1.48 0.55
CA LEU A 115 13.03 2.23 1.58
C LEU A 115 14.21 1.43 2.16
N CYS A 116 14.03 0.14 2.41
CA CYS A 116 15.11 -0.75 2.84
C CYS A 116 16.20 -0.84 1.75
N ALA A 117 15.81 -1.04 0.50
CA ALA A 117 16.75 -1.09 -0.62
C ALA A 117 17.51 0.24 -0.79
N LEU A 118 16.84 1.38 -0.64
CA LEU A 118 17.47 2.71 -0.64
C LEU A 118 18.53 2.83 0.46
N TYR A 119 18.22 2.35 1.67
CA TYR A 119 19.17 2.39 2.79
C TYR A 119 20.42 1.52 2.53
N LEU A 120 20.25 0.37 1.88
CA LEU A 120 21.35 -0.54 1.55
C LEU A 120 22.26 -0.02 0.42
N VAL A 121 21.74 0.84 -0.47
CA VAL A 121 22.49 1.40 -1.61
C VAL A 121 23.25 2.69 -1.23
N ARG A 122 22.86 3.34 -0.15
CA ARG A 122 23.54 4.52 0.40
C ARG A 122 24.77 4.17 1.20
#